data_cce6f8d04d53b5561aa890776665c9c4
#
_entry.id   cce6f8d04d53b5561aa890776665c9c4
#
_cell.length_a   1.000
_cell.length_b   1.000
_cell.length_c   1.000
_cell.angle_alpha   90.00
_cell.angle_beta   90.00
_cell.angle_gamma   90.00
#
_symmetry.space_group_name_H-M   'P 1'
#
loop_
_entity.id
_entity.type
_entity.pdbx_description
1 polymer ?
#
loop_
_entity_poly.entity_id
_entity_poly.type
_entity_poly.pdbx_seq_one_letter_code
_entity_poly.pdbx_strand_id
1 'polypeptide(L)'
;MKKLILQGVVATLLAPLSFAVEAVSTAHGTISKIDAGAKTIVVKTADGTEHTVRFIAKTTVHGTEVGAKDTFHGLKEGTEVVAHYTSKGAEKTAVEVDKVGKDGLKSVDGTVSDIDRGGKKLVVKSADGTEQAFKMADHAAVETGEGVEKSAKVTVYYTEDAGKKVAHFFQKH
;
A
#
# COMPACT_ATOMS: atom_id res chain seq x y z
N MET A 1 58.22 -1.31 45.10
CA MET A 1 56.76 -1.04 45.21
C MET A 1 56.28 -0.53 43.84
N LYS A 2 55.71 -1.40 43.03
CA LYS A 2 55.19 -1.03 41.70
C LYS A 2 53.69 -0.83 41.79
N LYS A 3 53.22 0.40 41.58
CA LYS A 3 51.79 0.73 41.52
C LYS A 3 51.23 0.35 40.15
N LEU A 4 50.34 -0.61 40.10
CA LEU A 4 49.54 -0.94 38.91
C LEU A 4 48.40 0.07 38.78
N ILE A 5 48.39 0.87 37.72
CA ILE A 5 47.27 1.74 37.37
C ILE A 5 46.38 0.92 36.41
N LEU A 6 45.18 0.57 36.92
CA LEU A 6 44.15 -0.10 36.11
C LEU A 6 43.35 0.98 35.35
N GLN A 7 43.60 1.12 34.06
CA GLN A 7 42.82 1.97 33.20
C GLN A 7 41.52 1.22 32.80
N GLY A 8 40.40 1.68 33.34
CA GLY A 8 39.09 1.19 32.91
C GLY A 8 38.72 1.78 31.55
N VAL A 9 38.60 0.92 30.53
CA VAL A 9 38.02 1.28 29.24
C VAL A 9 36.51 1.23 29.36
N VAL A 10 35.87 2.40 29.38
CA VAL A 10 34.41 2.51 29.26
C VAL A 10 34.07 2.38 27.79
N ALA A 11 33.63 1.20 27.39
CA ALA A 11 33.06 0.97 26.06
C ALA A 11 31.62 1.50 26.04
N THR A 12 31.42 2.69 25.48
CA THR A 12 30.10 3.22 25.21
C THR A 12 29.50 2.44 24.04
N LEU A 13 28.60 1.50 24.31
CA LEU A 13 27.76 0.88 23.29
C LEU A 13 26.79 1.94 22.73
N LEU A 14 27.13 2.52 21.59
CA LEU A 14 26.14 3.19 20.76
C LEU A 14 25.25 2.13 20.10
N ALA A 15 24.09 1.87 20.69
CA ALA A 15 23.06 1.08 20.03
C ALA A 15 22.59 1.88 18.77
N PRO A 16 22.57 1.27 17.58
CA PRO A 16 22.01 1.94 16.42
C PRO A 16 20.52 2.13 16.68
N LEU A 17 20.05 3.39 16.63
CA LEU A 17 18.63 3.72 16.56
C LEU A 17 18.14 3.24 15.18
N SER A 18 17.71 1.97 15.12
CA SER A 18 16.97 1.46 13.99
C SER A 18 15.61 2.14 13.97
N PHE A 19 15.45 3.15 13.12
CA PHE A 19 14.14 3.63 12.74
C PHE A 19 13.49 2.47 11.96
N ALA A 20 12.66 1.69 12.64
CA ALA A 20 11.80 0.73 11.97
C ALA A 20 10.86 1.53 11.06
N VAL A 21 11.08 1.48 9.77
CA VAL A 21 10.09 1.91 8.80
C VAL A 21 8.91 0.96 8.97
N GLU A 22 7.78 1.50 9.43
CA GLU A 22 6.58 0.71 9.65
C GLU A 22 6.14 0.13 8.30
N ALA A 23 6.12 -1.20 8.19
CA ALA A 23 5.79 -1.86 6.94
C ALA A 23 4.32 -1.58 6.60
N VAL A 24 4.09 -1.07 5.39
CA VAL A 24 2.75 -0.87 4.86
C VAL A 24 2.24 -2.19 4.30
N SER A 25 1.08 -2.62 4.81
CA SER A 25 0.33 -3.78 4.32
C SER A 25 -0.87 -3.31 3.51
N THR A 26 -1.45 -4.20 2.71
CA THR A 26 -2.64 -3.90 1.90
C THR A 26 -3.78 -4.87 2.17
N ALA A 27 -5.00 -4.38 1.97
CA ALA A 27 -6.20 -5.19 1.85
C ALA A 27 -6.99 -4.72 0.62
N HIS A 28 -7.17 -5.60 -0.36
CA HIS A 28 -8.01 -5.39 -1.54
C HIS A 28 -9.34 -6.11 -1.36
N GLY A 29 -10.43 -5.39 -1.45
CA GLY A 29 -11.76 -5.96 -1.28
C GLY A 29 -12.87 -4.94 -1.25
N THR A 30 -14.02 -5.34 -0.75
CA THR A 30 -15.22 -4.50 -0.67
C THR A 30 -15.44 -3.99 0.75
N ILE A 31 -15.79 -2.73 0.91
CA ILE A 31 -16.20 -2.18 2.21
C ILE A 31 -17.49 -2.87 2.65
N SER A 32 -17.44 -3.69 3.68
CA SER A 32 -18.60 -4.39 4.24
C SER A 32 -19.30 -3.58 5.34
N LYS A 33 -18.57 -2.68 6.01
CA LYS A 33 -19.10 -1.83 7.07
C LYS A 33 -18.32 -0.53 7.20
N ILE A 34 -19.04 0.55 7.55
CA ILE A 34 -18.46 1.84 7.94
C ILE A 34 -18.94 2.21 9.33
N ASP A 35 -18.02 2.51 10.24
CA ASP A 35 -18.32 3.02 11.59
C ASP A 35 -17.79 4.44 11.73
N ALA A 36 -18.69 5.41 11.65
CA ALA A 36 -18.33 6.83 11.74
C ALA A 36 -17.87 7.24 13.15
N GLY A 37 -18.39 6.60 14.20
CA GLY A 37 -18.01 6.88 15.58
C GLY A 37 -16.59 6.41 15.89
N ALA A 38 -16.28 5.20 15.48
CA ALA A 38 -14.94 4.62 15.62
C ALA A 38 -13.94 5.11 14.55
N LYS A 39 -14.43 5.78 13.49
CA LYS A 39 -13.66 6.17 12.31
C LYS A 39 -12.99 4.98 11.62
N THR A 40 -13.72 3.88 11.47
CA THR A 40 -13.21 2.65 10.85
C THR A 40 -14.03 2.22 9.66
N ILE A 41 -13.37 1.55 8.72
CA ILE A 41 -14.02 0.74 7.68
C ILE A 41 -13.63 -0.72 7.88
N VAL A 42 -14.50 -1.63 7.48
CA VAL A 42 -14.21 -3.05 7.38
C VAL A 42 -14.11 -3.40 5.90
N VAL A 43 -12.93 -3.81 5.47
CA VAL A 43 -12.69 -4.30 4.09
C VAL A 43 -12.70 -5.82 4.12
N LYS A 44 -13.63 -6.40 3.35
CA LYS A 44 -13.76 -7.85 3.17
C LYS A 44 -13.06 -8.24 1.87
N THR A 45 -12.02 -9.04 1.98
CA THR A 45 -11.22 -9.56 0.86
C THR A 45 -11.90 -10.73 0.17
N ALA A 46 -11.43 -11.13 -1.01
CA ALA A 46 -12.03 -12.20 -1.81
C ALA A 46 -12.04 -13.57 -1.10
N ASP A 47 -11.07 -13.83 -0.22
CA ASP A 47 -11.01 -15.03 0.64
C ASP A 47 -11.96 -14.99 1.83
N GLY A 48 -12.72 -13.89 2.00
CA GLY A 48 -13.67 -13.68 3.09
C GLY A 48 -13.06 -13.10 4.36
N THR A 49 -11.75 -12.83 4.40
CA THR A 49 -11.08 -12.19 5.54
C THR A 49 -11.56 -10.75 5.71
N GLU A 50 -11.80 -10.33 6.94
CA GLU A 50 -12.21 -8.96 7.26
C GLU A 50 -11.05 -8.18 7.88
N HIS A 51 -10.78 -7.01 7.31
CA HIS A 51 -9.76 -6.07 7.77
C HIS A 51 -10.42 -4.80 8.28
N THR A 52 -10.43 -4.61 9.60
CA THR A 52 -10.88 -3.34 10.20
C THR A 52 -9.73 -2.35 10.17
N VAL A 53 -9.90 -1.24 9.46
CA VAL A 53 -8.88 -0.23 9.25
C VAL A 53 -9.38 1.12 9.74
N ARG A 54 -8.59 1.79 10.59
CA ARG A 54 -8.93 3.08 11.20
C ARG A 54 -8.43 4.24 10.36
N PHE A 55 -9.29 5.22 10.14
CA PHE A 55 -8.96 6.49 9.50
C PHE A 55 -8.40 7.49 10.51
N ILE A 56 -7.38 8.21 10.12
CA ILE A 56 -6.79 9.32 10.86
C ILE A 56 -6.75 10.57 9.96
N ALA A 57 -6.44 11.72 10.52
CA ALA A 57 -6.38 12.99 9.77
C ALA A 57 -5.36 13.00 8.60
N LYS A 58 -4.41 12.06 8.61
CA LYS A 58 -3.40 11.91 7.56
C LYS A 58 -3.74 10.82 6.53
N THR A 59 -4.85 10.10 6.70
CA THR A 59 -5.27 9.10 5.73
C THR A 59 -5.64 9.79 4.42
N THR A 60 -5.03 9.37 3.33
CA THR A 60 -5.34 9.87 1.99
C THR A 60 -6.40 8.97 1.35
N VAL A 61 -7.33 9.56 0.63
CA VAL A 61 -8.36 8.81 -0.13
C VAL A 61 -8.37 9.29 -1.57
N HIS A 62 -8.31 8.35 -2.51
CA HIS A 62 -8.35 8.66 -3.94
C HIS A 62 -9.57 8.03 -4.63
N GLY A 63 -9.98 8.64 -5.74
CA GLY A 63 -11.05 8.13 -6.60
C GLY A 63 -12.46 8.35 -6.04
N THR A 64 -12.62 9.23 -5.08
CA THR A 64 -13.92 9.64 -4.54
C THR A 64 -14.33 11.03 -5.06
N GLU A 65 -15.55 11.44 -4.76
CA GLU A 65 -16.07 12.75 -5.19
C GLU A 65 -15.25 13.90 -4.59
N VAL A 66 -14.86 14.83 -5.43
CA VAL A 66 -14.13 16.03 -5.00
C VAL A 66 -15.04 16.86 -4.07
N GLY A 67 -14.56 17.13 -2.86
CA GLY A 67 -15.25 17.97 -1.88
C GLY A 67 -16.10 17.22 -0.85
N ALA A 68 -16.06 15.90 -0.81
CA ALA A 68 -16.65 15.14 0.29
C ALA A 68 -15.99 15.55 1.63
N LYS A 69 -16.82 16.01 2.60
CA LYS A 69 -16.35 16.58 3.88
C LYS A 69 -16.38 15.57 5.04
N ASP A 70 -16.88 14.36 4.79
CA ASP A 70 -16.92 13.31 5.81
C ASP A 70 -15.54 12.66 6.02
N THR A 71 -15.39 11.96 7.14
CA THR A 71 -14.11 11.30 7.52
C THR A 71 -13.63 10.28 6.48
N PHE A 72 -14.54 9.72 5.68
CA PHE A 72 -14.26 8.68 4.71
C PHE A 72 -14.22 9.22 3.27
N HIS A 73 -14.29 10.55 3.11
CA HIS A 73 -14.21 11.23 1.81
C HIS A 73 -15.20 10.69 0.76
N GLY A 74 -16.43 10.33 1.21
CA GLY A 74 -17.48 9.85 0.31
C GLY A 74 -17.41 8.35 -0.01
N LEU A 75 -16.52 7.57 0.61
CA LEU A 75 -16.57 6.10 0.55
C LEU A 75 -17.85 5.57 1.18
N LYS A 76 -18.43 4.51 0.60
CA LYS A 76 -19.69 3.89 1.02
C LYS A 76 -19.49 2.37 1.16
N GLU A 77 -20.38 1.75 1.93
CA GLU A 77 -20.50 0.28 1.94
C GLU A 77 -20.82 -0.23 0.52
N GLY A 78 -20.25 -1.36 0.16
CA GLY A 78 -20.30 -1.91 -1.20
C GLY A 78 -19.25 -1.36 -2.16
N THR A 79 -18.44 -0.34 -1.76
CA THR A 79 -17.35 0.19 -2.58
C THR A 79 -16.17 -0.78 -2.56
N GLU A 80 -15.64 -1.12 -3.74
CA GLU A 80 -14.38 -1.84 -3.87
C GLU A 80 -13.20 -0.88 -3.67
N VAL A 81 -12.25 -1.28 -2.82
CA VAL A 81 -11.11 -0.45 -2.44
C VAL A 81 -9.84 -1.26 -2.29
N VAL A 82 -8.71 -0.57 -2.45
CA VAL A 82 -7.40 -1.00 -1.96
C VAL A 82 -7.05 -0.14 -0.76
N ALA A 83 -6.95 -0.73 0.41
CA ALA A 83 -6.57 -0.05 1.65
C ALA A 83 -5.13 -0.37 2.01
N HIS A 84 -4.27 0.65 2.03
CA HIS A 84 -2.90 0.59 2.52
C HIS A 84 -2.87 1.00 3.98
N TYR A 85 -2.31 0.17 4.84
CA TYR A 85 -2.34 0.40 6.28
C TYR A 85 -1.05 -0.04 6.97
N THR A 86 -0.77 0.59 8.10
CA THR A 86 0.25 0.14 9.03
C THR A 86 -0.42 -0.60 10.19
N SER A 87 0.30 -1.53 10.82
CA SER A 87 -0.20 -2.33 11.93
C SER A 87 0.64 -2.09 13.18
N LYS A 88 -0.04 -1.79 14.29
CA LYS A 88 0.56 -1.73 15.63
C LYS A 88 -0.23 -2.65 16.54
N GLY A 89 0.31 -3.84 16.80
CA GLY A 89 -0.44 -4.89 17.46
C GLY A 89 -1.66 -5.30 16.63
N ALA A 90 -2.85 -5.26 17.19
CA ALA A 90 -4.11 -5.57 16.50
C ALA A 90 -4.70 -4.35 15.76
N GLU A 91 -4.22 -3.14 16.03
CA GLU A 91 -4.72 -1.93 15.41
C GLU A 91 -4.11 -1.73 14.02
N LYS A 92 -4.97 -1.53 13.02
CA LYS A 92 -4.59 -1.20 11.64
C LYS A 92 -5.00 0.23 11.36
N THR A 93 -4.03 1.06 10.97
CA THR A 93 -4.25 2.47 10.64
C THR A 93 -4.09 2.70 9.15
N ALA A 94 -5.12 3.25 8.50
CA ALA A 94 -5.10 3.56 7.08
C ALA A 94 -4.08 4.67 6.77
N VAL A 95 -3.18 4.40 5.85
CA VAL A 95 -2.28 5.38 5.25
C VAL A 95 -2.93 5.98 4.01
N GLU A 96 -3.44 5.11 3.13
CA GLU A 96 -4.07 5.46 1.87
C GLU A 96 -5.21 4.48 1.59
N VAL A 97 -6.33 4.97 1.04
CA VAL A 97 -7.44 4.14 0.57
C VAL A 97 -7.84 4.58 -0.81
N ASP A 98 -7.69 3.69 -1.77
CA ASP A 98 -7.99 3.94 -3.16
C ASP A 98 -9.29 3.23 -3.56
N LYS A 99 -10.26 3.98 -4.05
CA LYS A 99 -11.46 3.39 -4.68
C LYS A 99 -11.08 2.71 -5.98
N VAL A 100 -11.62 1.52 -6.22
CA VAL A 100 -11.48 0.80 -7.49
C VAL A 100 -12.66 1.12 -8.42
N GLY A 101 -12.37 1.25 -9.71
CA GLY A 101 -13.40 1.53 -10.72
C GLY A 101 -13.85 2.99 -10.74
N LYS A 102 -14.89 3.26 -11.46
CA LYS A 102 -15.44 4.57 -11.86
C LYS A 102 -14.80 5.78 -11.16
N ASP A 103 -13.85 6.41 -11.86
CA ASP A 103 -13.05 7.58 -11.44
C ASP A 103 -12.04 7.34 -10.33
N GLY A 104 -11.87 6.06 -9.90
CA GLY A 104 -10.80 5.60 -9.03
C GLY A 104 -9.71 4.84 -9.79
N LEU A 105 -9.15 3.82 -9.15
CA LEU A 105 -8.13 2.97 -9.79
C LEU A 105 -8.71 2.26 -11.00
N LYS A 106 -7.99 2.32 -12.10
CA LYS A 106 -8.16 1.45 -13.27
C LYS A 106 -7.39 0.15 -13.04
N SER A 107 -7.75 -0.91 -13.72
CA SER A 107 -7.01 -2.17 -13.67
C SER A 107 -6.60 -2.64 -15.07
N VAL A 108 -5.50 -3.38 -15.13
CA VAL A 108 -5.04 -4.07 -16.33
C VAL A 108 -4.36 -5.37 -15.97
N ASP A 109 -4.75 -6.43 -16.68
CA ASP A 109 -4.14 -7.75 -16.55
C ASP A 109 -2.96 -7.90 -17.51
N GLY A 110 -1.90 -8.56 -17.05
CA GLY A 110 -0.77 -8.83 -17.92
C GLY A 110 0.37 -9.59 -17.23
N THR A 111 1.46 -9.69 -17.98
CA THR A 111 2.71 -10.30 -17.48
C THR A 111 3.77 -9.22 -17.35
N VAL A 112 4.47 -9.19 -16.25
CA VAL A 112 5.58 -8.26 -16.03
C VAL A 112 6.69 -8.55 -17.04
N SER A 113 6.91 -7.65 -17.97
CA SER A 113 7.98 -7.77 -18.99
C SER A 113 9.28 -7.16 -18.51
N ASP A 114 9.22 -6.08 -17.73
CA ASP A 114 10.39 -5.44 -17.17
C ASP A 114 10.08 -4.73 -15.84
N ILE A 115 11.11 -4.64 -14.97
CA ILE A 115 11.03 -3.95 -13.68
C ILE A 115 12.33 -3.25 -13.35
N ASP A 116 12.27 -1.94 -13.18
CA ASP A 116 13.36 -1.10 -12.66
C ASP A 116 13.02 -0.65 -11.24
N ARG A 117 13.62 -1.34 -10.25
CA ARG A 117 13.40 -1.04 -8.83
C ARG A 117 14.01 0.29 -8.41
N GLY A 118 15.14 0.67 -9.01
CA GLY A 118 15.82 1.94 -8.73
C GLY A 118 15.04 3.14 -9.26
N GLY A 119 14.52 3.02 -10.48
CA GLY A 119 13.66 4.03 -11.11
C GLY A 119 12.19 3.93 -10.73
N LYS A 120 11.80 2.97 -9.88
CA LYS A 120 10.41 2.70 -9.52
C LYS A 120 9.49 2.59 -10.75
N LYS A 121 9.92 1.83 -11.75
CA LYS A 121 9.19 1.61 -13.00
C LYS A 121 8.87 0.14 -13.19
N LEU A 122 7.71 -0.13 -13.78
CA LEU A 122 7.24 -1.45 -14.15
C LEU A 122 6.68 -1.41 -15.56
N VAL A 123 6.98 -2.43 -16.36
CA VAL A 123 6.36 -2.63 -17.68
C VAL A 123 5.57 -3.92 -17.65
N VAL A 124 4.31 -3.84 -18.06
CA VAL A 124 3.40 -4.99 -18.13
C VAL A 124 2.94 -5.17 -19.56
N LYS A 125 3.02 -6.40 -20.03
CA LYS A 125 2.54 -6.83 -21.33
C LYS A 125 1.18 -7.50 -21.19
N SER A 126 0.15 -6.91 -21.78
CA SER A 126 -1.21 -7.44 -21.82
C SER A 126 -1.31 -8.62 -22.81
N ALA A 127 -2.41 -9.38 -22.75
CA ALA A 127 -2.63 -10.55 -23.59
C ALA A 127 -2.65 -10.22 -25.12
N ASP A 128 -3.03 -9.01 -25.49
CA ASP A 128 -3.01 -8.50 -26.85
C ASP A 128 -1.60 -8.10 -27.35
N GLY A 129 -0.58 -8.24 -26.50
CA GLY A 129 0.80 -7.88 -26.80
C GLY A 129 1.17 -6.43 -26.52
N THR A 130 0.21 -5.60 -26.09
CA THR A 130 0.45 -4.19 -25.75
C THR A 130 1.29 -4.08 -24.48
N GLU A 131 2.37 -3.31 -24.53
CA GLU A 131 3.18 -3.00 -23.36
C GLU A 131 2.78 -1.65 -22.76
N GLN A 132 2.60 -1.65 -21.44
CA GLN A 132 2.25 -0.47 -20.67
C GLN A 132 3.27 -0.25 -19.57
N ALA A 133 3.81 0.99 -19.51
CA ALA A 133 4.76 1.38 -18.48
C ALA A 133 4.05 2.11 -17.34
N PHE A 134 4.39 1.73 -16.12
CA PHE A 134 3.86 2.30 -14.88
C PHE A 134 5.00 2.84 -14.01
N LYS A 135 4.78 4.00 -13.39
CA LYS A 135 5.57 4.43 -12.25
C LYS A 135 4.95 3.80 -10.99
N MET A 136 5.74 3.24 -10.10
CA MET A 136 5.23 2.73 -8.83
C MET A 136 4.99 3.89 -7.85
N ALA A 137 3.84 3.93 -7.20
CA ALA A 137 3.55 4.85 -6.11
C ALA A 137 4.45 4.56 -4.90
N ASP A 138 4.58 5.51 -3.98
CA ASP A 138 5.44 5.35 -2.80
C ASP A 138 4.97 4.23 -1.87
N HIS A 139 3.66 3.97 -1.85
CA HIS A 139 3.03 2.88 -1.09
C HIS A 139 2.58 1.72 -1.96
N ALA A 140 3.06 1.64 -3.22
CA ALA A 140 2.72 0.51 -4.09
C ALA A 140 3.07 -0.82 -3.41
N ALA A 141 2.09 -1.68 -3.29
CA ALA A 141 2.19 -2.94 -2.56
C ALA A 141 1.69 -4.12 -3.41
N VAL A 142 2.07 -5.31 -2.99
CA VAL A 142 1.61 -6.57 -3.56
C VAL A 142 0.73 -7.28 -2.54
N GLU A 143 -0.36 -7.89 -2.98
CA GLU A 143 -1.34 -8.57 -2.12
C GLU A 143 -0.70 -9.57 -1.15
N THR A 144 0.33 -10.29 -1.60
CA THR A 144 1.01 -11.30 -0.77
C THR A 144 2.17 -10.74 0.07
N GLY A 145 2.45 -9.44 0.01
CA GLY A 145 3.63 -8.83 0.64
C GLY A 145 4.97 -9.20 -0.03
N GLU A 146 4.95 -10.09 -1.02
CA GLU A 146 6.11 -10.46 -1.83
C GLU A 146 6.31 -9.43 -2.96
N GLY A 147 7.55 -9.17 -3.32
CA GLY A 147 7.85 -8.26 -4.43
C GLY A 147 7.30 -8.78 -5.77
N VAL A 148 6.99 -7.87 -6.68
CA VAL A 148 6.70 -8.22 -8.08
C VAL A 148 8.00 -8.62 -8.78
N GLU A 149 7.97 -9.68 -9.57
CA GLU A 149 9.11 -10.20 -10.32
C GLU A 149 8.82 -10.21 -11.83
N LYS A 150 9.88 -10.23 -12.64
CA LYS A 150 9.78 -10.40 -14.08
C LYS A 150 9.12 -11.75 -14.39
N SER A 151 8.25 -11.76 -15.40
CA SER A 151 7.42 -12.89 -15.82
C SER A 151 6.26 -13.25 -14.88
N ALA A 152 6.05 -12.52 -13.78
CA ALA A 152 4.86 -12.70 -12.96
C ALA A 152 3.59 -12.27 -13.70
N LYS A 153 2.52 -13.05 -13.57
CA LYS A 153 1.18 -12.63 -14.01
C LYS A 153 0.56 -11.78 -12.93
N VAL A 154 0.07 -10.60 -13.30
CA VAL A 154 -0.46 -9.61 -12.36
C VAL A 154 -1.67 -8.89 -12.91
N THR A 155 -2.57 -8.48 -12.04
CA THR A 155 -3.45 -7.35 -12.26
C THR A 155 -2.81 -6.12 -11.64
N VAL A 156 -2.60 -5.07 -12.41
CA VAL A 156 -2.08 -3.78 -11.92
C VAL A 156 -3.24 -2.82 -11.72
N TYR A 157 -3.38 -2.29 -10.52
CA TYR A 157 -4.32 -1.23 -10.19
C TYR A 157 -3.59 0.11 -10.20
N TYR A 158 -4.08 1.06 -10.99
CA TYR A 158 -3.35 2.28 -11.29
C TYR A 158 -4.25 3.51 -11.48
N THR A 159 -3.68 4.67 -11.23
CA THR A 159 -4.23 5.95 -11.67
C THR A 159 -3.58 6.38 -12.98
N GLU A 160 -4.30 7.20 -13.75
CA GLU A 160 -3.78 7.79 -14.99
C GLU A 160 -4.12 9.28 -15.02
N ASP A 161 -3.08 10.11 -15.12
CA ASP A 161 -3.20 11.54 -15.30
C ASP A 161 -2.28 12.02 -16.39
N ALA A 162 -2.84 12.76 -17.35
CA ALA A 162 -2.13 13.29 -18.53
C ALA A 162 -1.24 12.23 -19.23
N GLY A 163 -1.72 10.98 -19.35
CA GLY A 163 -1.01 9.87 -19.98
C GLY A 163 0.09 9.22 -19.10
N LYS A 164 0.25 9.70 -17.86
CA LYS A 164 1.17 9.08 -16.88
C LYS A 164 0.39 8.08 -16.04
N LYS A 165 0.84 6.83 -16.02
CA LYS A 165 0.24 5.75 -15.24
C LYS A 165 1.05 5.52 -13.97
N VAL A 166 0.38 5.56 -12.82
CA VAL A 166 0.98 5.31 -11.51
C VAL A 166 0.30 4.08 -10.90
N ALA A 167 1.08 3.02 -10.68
CA ALA A 167 0.61 1.79 -10.07
C ALA A 167 0.60 1.93 -8.54
N HIS A 168 -0.52 1.57 -7.93
CA HIS A 168 -0.74 1.61 -6.48
C HIS A 168 -0.77 0.22 -5.86
N PHE A 169 -1.24 -0.77 -6.61
CA PHE A 169 -1.40 -2.13 -6.10
C PHE A 169 -1.21 -3.18 -7.20
N PHE A 170 -0.71 -4.35 -6.81
CA PHE A 170 -0.50 -5.50 -7.68
C PHE A 170 -1.12 -6.75 -7.07
N GLN A 171 -2.03 -7.37 -7.79
CA GLN A 171 -2.55 -8.68 -7.46
C GLN A 171 -1.82 -9.72 -8.31
N LYS A 172 -1.17 -10.70 -7.68
CA LYS A 172 -0.49 -11.83 -8.37
C LYS A 172 -1.49 -12.94 -8.66
N HIS A 173 -1.28 -13.65 -9.76
CA HIS A 173 -2.08 -14.80 -10.20
C HIS A 173 -1.25 -16.07 -10.29
#